data_b82c038c14f28a5d6455f00c13c3ded9
#
_entry.id   b82c038c14f28a5d6455f00c13c3ded9
#
_cell.length_a   1.000
_cell.length_b   1.000
_cell.length_c   1.000
_cell.angle_alpha   90.00
_cell.angle_beta   90.00
_cell.angle_gamma   90.00
#
_symmetry.space_group_name_H-M   'P 1'
#
loop_
_entity.id
_entity.type
_entity.pdbx_description
1 polymer ?
#
loop_
_entity_poly.entity_id
_entity_poly.type
_entity_poly.pdbx_seq_one_letter_code
_entity_poly.pdbx_strand_id
1 'polypeptide(L)'
;SYQSADVFIGRAVAGQIFEVASLKIPSILIPLPDSANNHQFENAIKYEESGASLTIEQDNLIPEVLMSEIDNILNIPGRRKQMEDSAEKFYIPNSARLITEDIFSLVK
;
A
#
# COMPACT_ATOMS: atom_id res chain seq x y z
N SER A 1 12.01 -10.17 0.35
CA SER A 1 11.96 -9.55 1.66
C SER A 1 11.88 -8.04 1.57
N TYR A 2 10.97 -7.44 2.34
CA TYR A 2 10.76 -5.99 2.31
C TYR A 2 11.35 -5.28 3.51
N GLN A 3 12.00 -5.99 4.41
CA GLN A 3 12.44 -5.40 5.67
C GLN A 3 13.40 -4.23 5.52
N SER A 4 14.25 -4.27 4.50
CA SER A 4 15.22 -3.20 4.27
C SER A 4 14.81 -2.23 3.18
N ALA A 5 13.59 -2.37 2.65
CA ALA A 5 13.12 -1.50 1.59
C ALA A 5 12.74 -0.13 2.15
N ASP A 6 13.06 0.92 1.42
CA ASP A 6 12.66 2.27 1.78
C ASP A 6 11.30 2.63 1.23
N VAL A 7 10.96 2.15 0.05
CA VAL A 7 9.68 2.41 -0.61
C VAL A 7 9.31 1.15 -1.38
N PHE A 8 8.06 0.73 -1.25
CA PHE A 8 7.54 -0.38 -2.04
C PHE A 8 6.82 0.17 -3.26
N ILE A 9 7.05 -0.43 -4.41
CA ILE A 9 6.36 -0.07 -5.65
C ILE A 9 5.77 -1.35 -6.21
N GLY A 10 4.45 -1.40 -6.36
CA GLY A 10 3.83 -2.61 -6.87
C GLY A 10 2.34 -2.47 -7.08
N ARG A 11 1.70 -3.60 -7.33
CA ARG A 11 0.28 -3.68 -7.58
C ARG A 11 -0.51 -3.60 -6.27
N ALA A 12 -1.78 -3.18 -6.37
CA ALA A 12 -2.62 -2.95 -5.20
C ALA A 12 -3.41 -4.21 -4.84
N VAL A 13 -2.72 -5.32 -4.67
CA VAL A 13 -3.31 -6.59 -4.25
C VAL A 13 -3.40 -6.58 -2.72
N ALA A 14 -4.53 -7.05 -2.18
CA ALA A 14 -4.80 -6.95 -0.75
C ALA A 14 -3.69 -7.57 0.11
N GLY A 15 -3.24 -8.78 -0.26
CA GLY A 15 -2.17 -9.44 0.50
C GLY A 15 -0.88 -8.64 0.51
N GLN A 16 -0.56 -8.01 -0.61
CA GLN A 16 0.63 -7.17 -0.72
C GLN A 16 0.50 -5.93 0.16
N ILE A 17 -0.67 -5.32 0.16
CA ILE A 17 -0.92 -4.13 0.99
C ILE A 17 -0.76 -4.48 2.46
N PHE A 18 -1.32 -5.60 2.90
CA PHE A 18 -1.17 -6.00 4.29
C PHE A 18 0.28 -6.28 4.65
N GLU A 19 1.02 -6.89 3.74
CA GLU A 19 2.42 -7.16 4.01
C GLU A 19 3.23 -5.88 4.19
N VAL A 20 3.12 -4.93 3.26
CA VAL A 20 3.89 -3.68 3.38
C VAL A 20 3.41 -2.84 4.54
N ALA A 21 2.12 -2.90 4.87
CA ALA A 21 1.60 -2.18 6.03
C ALA A 21 2.17 -2.74 7.33
N SER A 22 2.27 -4.07 7.43
CA SER A 22 2.83 -4.69 8.63
C SER A 22 4.28 -4.32 8.85
N LEU A 23 5.00 -4.04 7.77
CA LEU A 23 6.41 -3.65 7.81
C LEU A 23 6.60 -2.14 7.82
N LYS A 24 5.51 -1.38 7.78
CA LYS A 24 5.54 0.09 7.81
C LYS A 24 6.36 0.68 6.66
N ILE A 25 6.21 0.11 5.48
CA ILE A 25 6.96 0.58 4.31
C ILE A 25 6.10 1.53 3.50
N PRO A 26 6.51 2.78 3.30
CA PRO A 26 5.79 3.69 2.41
C PRO A 26 5.65 3.08 1.02
N SER A 27 4.51 3.24 0.40
CA SER A 27 4.21 2.51 -0.83
C SER A 27 3.72 3.42 -1.94
N ILE A 28 4.09 3.07 -3.17
CA ILE A 28 3.50 3.63 -4.37
C ILE A 28 2.81 2.49 -5.08
N LEU A 29 1.48 2.57 -5.17
CA LEU A 29 0.68 1.50 -5.74
C LEU A 29 0.26 1.85 -7.15
N ILE A 30 0.40 0.88 -8.03
CA ILE A 30 0.04 1.02 -9.44
C ILE A 30 -1.03 -0.04 -9.71
N PRO A 31 -2.32 0.33 -9.55
CA PRO A 31 -3.38 -0.66 -9.73
C PRO A 31 -3.46 -1.12 -11.17
N LEU A 32 -3.67 -2.40 -11.35
CA LEU A 32 -3.80 -2.99 -12.68
C LEU A 32 -5.16 -2.61 -13.25
N PRO A 33 -5.21 -2.00 -14.44
CA PRO A 33 -6.50 -1.71 -15.06
C PRO A 33 -7.19 -3.03 -15.44
N ASP A 34 -8.49 -3.00 -15.52
CA ASP A 34 -9.29 -4.16 -15.91
C ASP A 34 -9.16 -5.36 -14.98
N SER A 35 -8.78 -5.14 -13.74
CA SER A 35 -8.69 -6.22 -12.75
C SER A 35 -10.07 -6.46 -12.13
N ALA A 36 -10.97 -7.05 -12.88
CA ALA A 36 -12.37 -7.16 -12.50
C ALA A 36 -12.59 -7.88 -11.17
N ASN A 37 -11.73 -8.84 -10.83
CA ASN A 37 -11.91 -9.64 -9.62
C ASN A 37 -11.00 -9.24 -8.48
N ASN A 38 -10.07 -8.31 -8.71
CA ASN A 38 -9.08 -7.94 -7.71
C ASN A 38 -9.34 -6.61 -7.04
N HIS A 39 -10.20 -5.78 -7.64
CA HIS A 39 -10.54 -4.46 -7.10
C HIS A 39 -9.30 -3.64 -6.77
N GLN A 40 -8.28 -3.70 -7.63
CA GLN A 40 -7.00 -3.08 -7.32
C GLN A 40 -7.09 -1.56 -7.19
N PHE A 41 -7.87 -0.91 -8.03
CA PHE A 41 -8.02 0.53 -7.93
C PHE A 41 -8.66 0.92 -6.60
N GLU A 42 -9.72 0.23 -6.21
CA GLU A 42 -10.38 0.49 -4.94
C GLU A 42 -9.45 0.24 -3.76
N ASN A 43 -8.68 -0.85 -3.81
CA ASN A 43 -7.70 -1.14 -2.77
C ASN A 43 -6.66 -0.04 -2.65
N ALA A 44 -6.16 0.44 -3.79
CA ALA A 44 -5.14 1.48 -3.81
C ALA A 44 -5.67 2.78 -3.21
N ILE A 45 -6.87 3.19 -3.61
CA ILE A 45 -7.46 4.43 -3.12
C ILE A 45 -7.71 4.35 -1.61
N LYS A 46 -8.21 3.22 -1.14
CA LYS A 46 -8.47 3.04 0.27
C LYS A 46 -7.19 3.16 1.09
N TYR A 47 -6.12 2.54 0.61
CA TYR A 47 -4.85 2.62 1.31
C TYR A 47 -4.25 4.03 1.24
N GLU A 48 -4.39 4.69 0.10
CA GLU A 48 -3.93 6.07 -0.03
C GLU A 48 -4.67 7.00 0.92
N GLU A 49 -5.97 6.79 1.09
CA GLU A 49 -6.76 7.61 2.02
C GLU A 49 -6.28 7.49 3.45
N SER A 50 -5.67 6.36 3.81
CA SER A 50 -5.09 6.20 5.13
C SER A 50 -3.83 7.04 5.33
N GLY A 51 -3.21 7.50 4.27
CA GLY A 51 -1.98 8.28 4.31
C GLY A 51 -0.71 7.47 4.10
N ALA A 52 -0.83 6.16 3.90
CA ALA A 52 0.33 5.26 3.86
C ALA A 52 0.89 5.06 2.46
N SER A 53 0.17 5.46 1.43
CA SER A 53 0.60 5.20 0.06
C SER A 53 0.20 6.31 -0.88
N LEU A 54 0.78 6.25 -2.07
CA LEU A 54 0.38 7.05 -3.21
C LEU A 54 -0.08 6.11 -4.31
N THR A 55 -1.00 6.58 -5.14
CA THR A 55 -1.51 5.79 -6.26
C THR A 55 -1.13 6.47 -7.57
N ILE A 56 -0.52 5.71 -8.47
CA ILE A 56 -0.24 6.17 -9.82
C ILE A 56 -0.99 5.23 -10.76
N GLU A 57 -1.96 5.76 -11.50
CA GLU A 57 -2.66 4.93 -12.47
C GLU A 57 -1.71 4.59 -13.62
N GLN A 58 -1.88 3.40 -14.16
CA GLN A 58 -0.95 2.89 -15.15
C GLN A 58 -0.80 3.80 -16.37
N ASP A 59 -1.87 4.45 -16.78
CA ASP A 59 -1.81 5.38 -17.91
C ASP A 59 -0.96 6.61 -17.61
N ASN A 60 -0.75 6.92 -16.35
CA ASN A 60 0.04 8.08 -15.92
C ASN A 60 1.44 7.68 -15.47
N LEU A 61 1.79 6.40 -15.60
CA LEU A 61 3.07 5.90 -15.11
C LEU A 61 4.15 6.17 -16.14
N ILE A 62 4.95 7.19 -15.86
CA ILE A 62 6.14 7.49 -16.64
C ILE A 62 7.31 7.63 -15.68
N PRO A 63 8.55 7.38 -16.14
CA PRO A 63 9.70 7.39 -15.24
C PRO A 63 9.86 8.66 -14.43
N GLU A 64 9.60 9.81 -15.03
CA GLU A 64 9.76 11.09 -14.35
C GLU A 64 8.79 11.25 -13.19
N VAL A 65 7.55 10.79 -13.38
CA VAL A 65 6.54 10.86 -12.32
C VAL A 65 6.93 9.93 -11.19
N LEU A 66 7.31 8.70 -11.52
CA LEU A 66 7.68 7.72 -10.51
C LEU A 66 8.87 8.19 -9.68
N MET A 67 9.92 8.68 -10.35
CA MET A 67 11.11 9.15 -9.66
C MET A 67 10.81 10.36 -8.78
N SER A 68 9.94 11.25 -9.26
CA SER A 68 9.54 12.41 -8.49
C SER A 68 8.82 12.02 -7.20
N GLU A 69 7.93 11.04 -7.28
CA GLU A 69 7.20 10.60 -6.08
C GLU A 69 8.11 9.87 -5.10
N ILE A 70 9.04 9.08 -5.60
CA ILE A 70 10.04 8.44 -4.73
C ILE A 70 10.85 9.50 -4.01
N ASP A 71 11.31 10.51 -4.75
CA ASP A 71 12.10 11.60 -4.17
C ASP A 71 11.31 12.34 -3.09
N ASN A 72 10.04 12.61 -3.33
CA ASN A 72 9.19 13.29 -2.35
C ASN A 72 9.06 12.48 -1.06
N ILE A 73 8.91 11.17 -1.16
CA ILE A 73 8.81 10.32 0.03
C ILE A 73 10.10 10.34 0.82
N LEU A 74 11.22 10.26 0.15
CA LEU A 74 12.51 10.11 0.82
C LEU A 74 13.09 11.42 1.30
N ASN A 75 12.80 12.53 0.63
CA ASN A 75 13.53 13.77 0.87
C ASN A 75 12.70 14.92 1.44
N ILE A 76 11.37 14.83 1.42
CA ILE A 76 10.57 15.84 2.11
C ILE A 76 10.58 15.50 3.60
N PRO A 77 11.06 16.42 4.45
CA PRO A 77 11.17 16.13 5.89
C PRO A 77 9.84 15.68 6.49
N GLY A 78 9.87 14.57 7.19
CA GLY A 78 8.68 14.06 7.87
C GLY A 78 7.73 13.24 7.01
N ARG A 79 7.89 13.25 5.70
CA ARG A 79 6.95 12.56 4.82
C ARG A 79 7.01 11.04 5.00
N ARG A 80 8.21 10.49 5.01
CA ARG A 80 8.41 9.05 5.19
C ARG A 80 7.85 8.58 6.52
N LYS A 81 8.16 9.32 7.58
CA LYS A 81 7.69 8.97 8.92
C LYS A 81 6.17 9.02 8.99
N GLN A 82 5.56 10.01 8.38
CA GLN A 82 4.10 10.13 8.35
C GLN A 82 3.48 8.92 7.65
N MET A 83 4.06 8.49 6.55
CA MET A 83 3.54 7.33 5.83
C MET A 83 3.74 6.04 6.62
N GLU A 84 4.85 5.89 7.32
CA GLU A 84 5.09 4.73 8.18
C GLU A 84 4.06 4.67 9.30
N ASP A 85 3.79 5.79 9.95
CA ASP A 85 2.81 5.85 11.02
C ASP A 85 1.41 5.55 10.51
N SER A 86 1.08 6.05 9.32
CA SER A 86 -0.22 5.78 8.71
C SER A 86 -0.38 4.30 8.37
N ALA A 87 0.69 3.66 7.90
CA ALA A 87 0.66 2.23 7.60
C ALA A 87 0.38 1.42 8.85
N GLU A 88 1.01 1.78 9.95
CA GLU A 88 0.79 1.09 11.22
C GLU A 88 -0.67 1.22 11.67
N LYS A 89 -1.21 2.43 11.59
CA LYS A 89 -2.59 2.67 11.99
C LYS A 89 -3.58 1.93 11.11
N PHE A 90 -3.28 1.82 9.84
CA PHE A 90 -4.12 1.07 8.92
C PHE A 90 -4.08 -0.42 9.23
N TYR A 91 -2.90 -0.94 9.53
CA TYR A 91 -2.68 -2.37 9.69
C TYR A 91 -3.39 -2.94 10.92
N ILE A 92 -3.32 -2.24 12.05
CA ILE A 92 -3.77 -2.82 13.32
C ILE A 92 -5.23 -3.25 13.30
N PRO A 93 -6.21 -2.39 12.99
CA PRO A 93 -7.60 -2.86 12.97
C PRO A 93 -7.90 -3.80 11.82
N ASN A 94 -7.24 -3.64 10.68
CA ASN A 94 -7.52 -4.49 9.53
C ASN A 94 -6.93 -5.89 9.68
N SER A 95 -5.81 -6.03 10.38
CA SER A 95 -5.25 -7.36 10.64
C SER A 95 -6.16 -8.16 11.56
N ALA A 96 -6.76 -7.53 12.54
CA ALA A 96 -7.71 -8.21 13.43
C ALA A 96 -8.91 -8.74 12.65
N ARG A 97 -9.45 -7.94 11.75
CA ARG A 97 -10.57 -8.36 10.91
C ARG A 97 -10.18 -9.49 9.98
N LEU A 98 -8.99 -9.43 9.42
CA LEU A 98 -8.52 -10.48 8.51
C LEU A 98 -8.36 -11.79 9.24
N ILE A 99 -7.81 -11.78 10.44
CA ILE A 99 -7.65 -12.98 11.26
C ILE A 99 -9.02 -13.58 11.57
N THR A 100 -9.99 -12.76 11.91
CA THR A 100 -11.34 -13.21 12.21
C THR A 100 -11.96 -13.90 11.00
N GLU A 101 -11.79 -13.33 9.81
CA GLU A 101 -12.32 -13.93 8.59
C GLU A 101 -11.66 -15.27 8.29
N ASP A 102 -10.35 -15.37 8.51
CA ASP A 102 -9.64 -16.63 8.32
C ASP A 102 -10.14 -17.71 9.26
N ILE A 103 -10.39 -17.36 10.51
CA ILE A 103 -10.91 -18.30 11.49
C ILE A 103 -12.27 -18.83 11.05
N PHE A 104 -13.15 -17.96 10.60
CA PHE A 104 -14.45 -18.38 10.11
C PHE A 104 -14.33 -19.28 8.89
N SER A 105 -13.38 -19.00 8.02
CA SER A 105 -13.14 -19.86 6.86
C SER A 105 -12.73 -21.26 7.26
N LEU A 106 -11.91 -21.39 8.29
CA LEU A 106 -11.43 -22.70 8.75
C LEU A 106 -12.53 -23.53 9.39
N VAL A 107 -13.52 -22.89 9.97
CA VAL A 107 -14.62 -23.59 10.64
C VAL A 107 -15.60 -24.20 9.65
N LYS A 108 -15.66 -23.66 8.46
CA LYS A 108 -16.54 -24.20 7.43
C LYS A 108 -16.03 -25.53 6.91
#